data_419df98241c268c45fa0bd29f42f3be8
#
_entry.id   419df98241c268c45fa0bd29f42f3be8
#
_cell.length_a   1.000
_cell.length_b   1.000
_cell.length_c   1.000
_cell.angle_alpha   90.00
_cell.angle_beta   90.00
_cell.angle_gamma   90.00
#
_symmetry.space_group_name_H-M   'P 1'
#
loop_
_entity.id
_entity.type
_entity.pdbx_description
1 polymer ?
#
loop_
_entity_poly.entity_id
_entity_poly.type
_entity_poly.pdbx_seq_one_letter_code
_entity_poly.pdbx_strand_id
1 'polypeptide(L)'
;MLFDHRGRGSSEGEFISLGYFETLDASAAIRYALIKAPGVPLGLLGYSMGAAVAVMAAARDERIKAIVADSPFASERKLVRSLLKKRLNPMHGPVAALTERLLPYDPGKVEPLKEVARIAPRATMFIHGLRDRTCEPTDSVRLYEAAEEPKELWLLEEAGHCDAYFLDREAYCERVAACFEKHL
;
A
#
# COMPACT_ATOMS: atom_id res chain seq x y z
N MET A 1 -7.44 -8.36 -12.60
CA MET A 1 -8.20 -9.08 -11.55
C MET A 1 -8.36 -8.14 -10.37
N LEU A 2 -9.55 -8.07 -9.79
CA LEU A 2 -9.82 -7.39 -8.51
C LEU A 2 -10.22 -8.47 -7.49
N PHE A 3 -9.91 -8.23 -6.22
CA PHE A 3 -10.31 -9.11 -5.13
C PHE A 3 -10.53 -8.30 -3.85
N ASP A 4 -11.37 -8.81 -2.97
CA ASP A 4 -11.58 -8.25 -1.65
C ASP A 4 -10.68 -8.96 -0.64
N HIS A 5 -9.97 -8.19 0.18
CA HIS A 5 -9.25 -8.73 1.33
C HIS A 5 -10.23 -9.28 2.36
N ARG A 6 -9.76 -10.16 3.25
CA ARG A 6 -10.54 -10.70 4.38
C ARG A 6 -11.31 -9.61 5.12
N GLY A 7 -12.53 -9.91 5.53
CA GLY A 7 -13.39 -8.97 6.24
C GLY A 7 -13.80 -7.73 5.44
N ARG A 8 -13.65 -7.75 4.11
CA ARG A 8 -14.05 -6.67 3.21
C ARG A 8 -14.90 -7.19 2.06
N GLY A 9 -15.79 -6.33 1.54
CA GLY A 9 -16.64 -6.63 0.39
C GLY A 9 -17.39 -7.94 0.54
N SER A 10 -17.15 -8.88 -0.38
CA SER A 10 -17.76 -10.22 -0.37
C SER A 10 -16.85 -11.30 0.24
N SER A 11 -15.65 -10.96 0.69
CA SER A 11 -14.73 -11.91 1.31
C SER A 11 -15.13 -12.19 2.77
N GLU A 12 -15.00 -13.45 3.16
CA GLU A 12 -15.22 -13.89 4.53
C GLU A 12 -14.14 -13.34 5.49
N GLY A 13 -14.41 -13.43 6.80
CA GLY A 13 -13.51 -13.03 7.88
C GLY A 13 -14.04 -11.84 8.65
N GLU A 14 -13.72 -11.80 9.96
CA GLU A 14 -14.21 -10.78 10.89
C GLU A 14 -13.11 -9.82 11.33
N PHE A 15 -11.84 -10.09 10.94
CA PHE A 15 -10.70 -9.34 11.44
C PHE A 15 -9.87 -8.71 10.30
N ILE A 16 -9.58 -7.41 10.46
CA ILE A 16 -8.75 -6.62 9.56
C ILE A 16 -7.51 -6.18 10.32
N SER A 17 -6.32 -6.39 9.74
CA SER A 17 -5.04 -6.18 10.37
C SER A 17 -4.19 -5.07 9.71
N LEU A 18 -4.82 -4.22 8.92
CA LEU A 18 -4.19 -3.10 8.19
C LEU A 18 -2.90 -3.49 7.44
N GLY A 19 -2.80 -4.72 6.96
CA GLY A 19 -1.69 -5.20 6.13
C GLY A 19 -1.00 -6.46 6.64
N TYR A 20 -1.14 -6.85 7.92
CA TYR A 20 -0.45 -8.03 8.44
C TYR A 20 -0.97 -9.33 7.80
N PHE A 21 -2.25 -9.63 8.00
CA PHE A 21 -2.88 -10.81 7.40
C PHE A 21 -3.25 -10.59 5.92
N GLU A 22 -3.49 -9.35 5.51
CA GLU A 22 -3.85 -9.01 4.13
C GLU A 22 -2.71 -9.27 3.14
N THR A 23 -1.45 -9.33 3.60
CA THR A 23 -0.33 -9.82 2.76
C THR A 23 -0.50 -11.29 2.38
N LEU A 24 -1.14 -12.12 3.22
CA LEU A 24 -1.46 -13.51 2.89
C LEU A 24 -2.55 -13.60 1.82
N ASP A 25 -3.54 -12.71 1.89
CA ASP A 25 -4.62 -12.61 0.90
C ASP A 25 -4.06 -12.20 -0.45
N ALA A 26 -3.19 -11.18 -0.48
CA ALA A 26 -2.48 -10.77 -1.67
C ALA A 26 -1.64 -11.91 -2.27
N SER A 27 -0.91 -12.65 -1.44
CA SER A 27 -0.15 -13.82 -1.89
C SER A 27 -1.03 -14.92 -2.49
N ALA A 28 -2.22 -15.13 -1.94
CA ALA A 28 -3.19 -16.07 -2.50
C ALA A 28 -3.75 -15.58 -3.84
N ALA A 29 -4.11 -14.29 -3.93
CA ALA A 29 -4.59 -13.66 -5.15
C ALA A 29 -3.54 -13.67 -6.26
N ILE A 30 -2.27 -13.39 -5.95
CA ILE A 30 -1.14 -13.49 -6.88
C ILE A 30 -0.99 -14.91 -7.42
N ARG A 31 -1.01 -15.93 -6.56
CA ARG A 31 -0.94 -17.33 -7.00
C ARG A 31 -2.11 -17.68 -7.91
N TYR A 32 -3.32 -17.27 -7.55
CA TYR A 32 -4.50 -17.50 -8.37
C TYR A 32 -4.38 -16.84 -9.76
N ALA A 33 -3.93 -15.57 -9.81
CA ALA A 33 -3.73 -14.84 -11.07
C ALA A 33 -2.73 -15.56 -11.99
N LEU A 34 -1.61 -16.00 -11.45
CA LEU A 34 -0.57 -16.71 -12.20
C LEU A 34 -1.05 -18.08 -12.73
N ILE A 35 -1.94 -18.77 -12.00
CA ILE A 35 -2.57 -20.01 -12.47
C ILE A 35 -3.58 -19.72 -13.58
N LYS A 36 -4.36 -18.64 -13.48
CA LYS A 36 -5.39 -18.30 -14.46
C LYS A 36 -4.85 -17.70 -15.76
N ALA A 37 -3.70 -17.03 -15.69
CA ALA A 37 -3.04 -16.39 -16.82
C ALA A 37 -1.54 -16.76 -16.86
N PRO A 38 -1.19 -18.02 -17.16
CA PRO A 38 0.20 -18.47 -17.18
C PRO A 38 0.99 -17.74 -18.27
N GLY A 39 2.20 -17.28 -17.90
CA GLY A 39 3.09 -16.56 -18.82
C GLY A 39 2.77 -15.07 -19.01
N VAL A 40 1.65 -14.58 -18.47
CA VAL A 40 1.34 -13.14 -18.48
C VAL A 40 2.08 -12.45 -17.33
N PRO A 41 2.83 -11.36 -17.60
CA PRO A 41 3.50 -10.61 -16.54
C PRO A 41 2.46 -9.99 -15.60
N LEU A 42 2.83 -9.89 -14.31
CA LEU A 42 1.94 -9.44 -13.25
C LEU A 42 2.42 -8.14 -12.64
N GLY A 43 1.58 -7.11 -12.67
CA GLY A 43 1.71 -5.88 -11.90
C GLY A 43 0.67 -5.80 -10.79
N LEU A 44 0.94 -5.00 -9.77
CA LEU A 44 -0.01 -4.71 -8.69
C LEU A 44 -0.34 -3.23 -8.64
N LEU A 45 -1.62 -2.91 -8.52
CA LEU A 45 -2.11 -1.57 -8.15
C LEU A 45 -2.83 -1.69 -6.80
N GLY A 46 -2.44 -0.89 -5.84
CA GLY A 46 -3.08 -0.86 -4.52
C GLY A 46 -3.36 0.55 -4.05
N TYR A 47 -4.42 0.70 -3.25
CA TYR A 47 -4.83 1.94 -2.62
C TYR A 47 -4.72 1.83 -1.10
N SER A 48 -4.19 2.87 -0.41
CA SER A 48 -4.13 2.94 1.05
C SER A 48 -3.50 1.68 1.66
N MET A 49 -4.23 0.92 2.46
CA MET A 49 -3.80 -0.39 2.96
C MET A 49 -3.36 -1.33 1.84
N GLY A 50 -4.11 -1.38 0.73
CA GLY A 50 -3.76 -2.20 -0.43
C GLY A 50 -2.45 -1.77 -1.08
N ALA A 51 -2.10 -0.48 -1.05
CA ALA A 51 -0.81 0.03 -1.52
C ALA A 51 0.35 -0.44 -0.63
N ALA A 52 0.18 -0.37 0.69
CA ALA A 52 1.17 -0.89 1.64
C ALA A 52 1.35 -2.41 1.49
N VAL A 53 0.25 -3.15 1.32
CA VAL A 53 0.26 -4.60 1.05
C VAL A 53 0.95 -4.91 -0.27
N ALA A 54 0.70 -4.13 -1.34
CA ALA A 54 1.34 -4.32 -2.65
C ALA A 54 2.86 -4.14 -2.56
N VAL A 55 3.35 -3.12 -1.83
CA VAL A 55 4.79 -2.93 -1.56
C VAL A 55 5.38 -4.15 -0.87
N MET A 56 4.76 -4.61 0.22
CA MET A 56 5.29 -5.76 0.98
C MET A 56 5.18 -7.07 0.19
N ALA A 57 4.11 -7.27 -0.58
CA ALA A 57 3.97 -8.45 -1.43
C ALA A 57 5.02 -8.49 -2.54
N ALA A 58 5.25 -7.35 -3.22
CA ALA A 58 6.28 -7.25 -4.26
C ALA A 58 7.70 -7.45 -3.71
N ALA A 59 7.99 -6.93 -2.52
CA ALA A 59 9.29 -7.13 -1.86
C ALA A 59 9.58 -8.61 -1.55
N ARG A 60 8.54 -9.46 -1.47
CA ARG A 60 8.63 -10.89 -1.09
C ARG A 60 8.38 -11.85 -2.26
N ASP A 61 7.87 -11.35 -3.39
CA ASP A 61 7.52 -12.17 -4.57
C ASP A 61 8.07 -11.54 -5.85
N GLU A 62 9.14 -12.11 -6.39
CA GLU A 62 9.83 -11.61 -7.58
C GLU A 62 9.03 -11.81 -8.89
N ARG A 63 7.93 -12.54 -8.84
CA ARG A 63 7.04 -12.75 -9.99
C ARG A 63 6.23 -11.48 -10.32
N ILE A 64 6.08 -10.57 -9.35
CA ILE A 64 5.49 -9.25 -9.56
C ILE A 64 6.52 -8.37 -10.26
N LYS A 65 6.18 -7.80 -11.41
CA LYS A 65 7.10 -7.07 -12.29
C LYS A 65 7.08 -5.56 -12.08
N ALA A 66 5.94 -5.01 -11.67
CA ALA A 66 5.79 -3.58 -11.36
C ALA A 66 4.72 -3.37 -10.30
N ILE A 67 4.80 -2.27 -9.56
CA ILE A 67 3.76 -1.86 -8.63
C ILE A 67 3.42 -0.38 -8.79
N VAL A 68 2.14 -0.07 -8.57
CA VAL A 68 1.63 1.28 -8.36
C VAL A 68 0.98 1.33 -6.97
N ALA A 69 1.50 2.17 -6.10
CA ALA A 69 1.07 2.33 -4.73
C ALA A 69 0.46 3.74 -4.54
N ASP A 70 -0.87 3.81 -4.43
CA ASP A 70 -1.61 5.06 -4.23
C ASP A 70 -1.93 5.26 -2.76
N SER A 71 -1.49 6.39 -2.21
CA SER A 71 -1.70 6.81 -0.82
C SER A 71 -1.24 5.76 0.23
N PRO A 72 -0.06 5.11 0.05
CA PRO A 72 0.44 4.14 1.01
C PRO A 72 0.81 4.81 2.33
N PHE A 73 0.83 4.02 3.40
CA PHE A 73 1.56 4.37 4.61
C PHE A 73 2.92 3.65 4.65
N ALA A 74 3.89 4.24 5.32
CA ALA A 74 5.23 3.69 5.45
C ALA A 74 5.37 2.71 6.64
N SER A 75 4.48 2.83 7.65
CA SER A 75 4.47 2.02 8.88
C SER A 75 3.08 2.02 9.49
N GLU A 76 2.49 0.85 9.70
CA GLU A 76 1.18 0.71 10.37
C GLU A 76 1.21 1.32 11.78
N ARG A 77 2.22 0.98 12.58
CA ARG A 77 2.35 1.49 13.96
C ARG A 77 2.35 3.01 13.99
N LYS A 78 3.04 3.67 13.06
CA LYS A 78 3.07 5.14 12.97
C LYS A 78 1.74 5.70 12.52
N LEU A 79 1.10 5.08 11.52
CA LEU A 79 -0.23 5.46 11.04
C LEU A 79 -1.23 5.45 12.19
N VAL A 80 -1.36 4.32 12.90
CA VAL A 80 -2.33 4.17 14.00
C VAL A 80 -2.06 5.19 15.10
N ARG A 81 -0.80 5.38 15.49
CA ARG A 81 -0.43 6.40 16.50
C ARG A 81 -0.75 7.83 16.06
N SER A 82 -0.53 8.17 14.78
CA SER A 82 -0.90 9.47 14.22
C SER A 82 -2.40 9.70 14.26
N LEU A 83 -3.19 8.71 13.86
CA LEU A 83 -4.67 8.78 13.88
C LEU A 83 -5.21 8.91 15.32
N LEU A 84 -4.66 8.15 16.26
CA LEU A 84 -5.03 8.25 17.68
C LEU A 84 -4.64 9.61 18.26
N LYS A 85 -3.48 10.14 17.92
CA LYS A 85 -3.05 11.49 18.36
C LYS A 85 -4.01 12.57 17.89
N LYS A 86 -4.48 12.52 16.65
CA LYS A 86 -5.45 13.47 16.10
C LYS A 86 -6.80 13.45 16.85
N ARG A 87 -7.19 12.31 17.44
CA ARG A 87 -8.50 12.11 18.08
C ARG A 87 -8.48 12.14 19.62
N LEU A 88 -7.40 11.68 20.24
CA LEU A 88 -7.35 11.34 21.66
C LEU A 88 -6.22 12.05 22.42
N ASN A 89 -5.65 13.13 21.88
CA ASN A 89 -4.62 13.90 22.60
C ASN A 89 -5.19 14.50 23.92
N PRO A 90 -4.56 14.28 25.11
CA PRO A 90 -3.24 13.68 25.36
C PRO A 90 -3.24 12.14 25.56
N MET A 91 -4.38 11.47 25.56
CA MET A 91 -4.52 10.04 25.91
C MET A 91 -4.01 9.06 24.84
N HIS A 92 -3.57 9.56 23.68
CA HIS A 92 -3.19 8.70 22.54
C HIS A 92 -2.07 7.69 22.84
N GLY A 93 -1.08 8.07 23.66
CA GLY A 93 0.05 7.18 23.97
C GLY A 93 -0.36 5.92 24.74
N PRO A 94 -1.02 6.05 25.91
CA PRO A 94 -1.55 4.90 26.65
C PRO A 94 -2.53 4.05 25.84
N VAL A 95 -3.42 4.69 25.07
CA VAL A 95 -4.37 3.97 24.21
C VAL A 95 -3.65 3.19 23.12
N ALA A 96 -2.66 3.77 22.44
CA ALA A 96 -1.89 3.08 21.42
C ALA A 96 -1.15 1.87 22.00
N ALA A 97 -0.50 2.03 23.17
CA ALA A 97 0.20 0.93 23.84
C ALA A 97 -0.75 -0.22 24.23
N LEU A 98 -1.95 0.11 24.74
CA LEU A 98 -2.96 -0.88 25.05
C LEU A 98 -3.47 -1.57 23.77
N THR A 99 -3.76 -0.82 22.71
CA THR A 99 -4.19 -1.37 21.43
C THR A 99 -3.14 -2.33 20.87
N GLU A 100 -1.87 -1.93 20.82
CA GLU A 100 -0.78 -2.80 20.35
C GLU A 100 -0.68 -4.10 21.16
N ARG A 101 -0.92 -4.04 22.48
CA ARG A 101 -0.89 -5.24 23.36
C ARG A 101 -2.06 -6.19 23.14
N LEU A 102 -3.21 -5.67 22.72
CA LEU A 102 -4.43 -6.46 22.51
C LEU A 102 -4.53 -7.03 21.09
N LEU A 103 -3.73 -6.54 20.15
CA LEU A 103 -3.72 -7.07 18.79
C LEU A 103 -3.17 -8.51 18.76
N PRO A 104 -3.75 -9.40 17.94
CA PRO A 104 -3.27 -10.78 17.77
C PRO A 104 -2.01 -10.86 16.87
N TYR A 105 -1.41 -9.74 16.53
CA TYR A 105 -0.19 -9.63 15.72
C TYR A 105 0.63 -8.40 16.15
N ASP A 106 1.90 -8.36 15.72
CA ASP A 106 2.78 -7.19 15.94
C ASP A 106 2.65 -6.19 14.78
N PRO A 107 2.08 -4.97 15.00
CA PRO A 107 2.01 -3.93 13.98
C PRO A 107 3.39 -3.47 13.46
N GLY A 108 4.46 -3.71 14.22
CA GLY A 108 5.83 -3.45 13.77
C GLY A 108 6.32 -4.38 12.66
N LYS A 109 5.54 -5.39 12.28
CA LYS A 109 5.80 -6.25 11.11
C LYS A 109 5.15 -5.71 9.82
N VAL A 110 4.31 -4.68 9.93
CA VAL A 110 3.71 -4.00 8.77
C VAL A 110 4.48 -2.70 8.53
N GLU A 111 5.64 -2.86 7.90
CA GLU A 111 6.64 -1.80 7.69
C GLU A 111 7.07 -1.75 6.21
N PRO A 112 6.22 -1.27 5.28
CA PRO A 112 6.58 -1.14 3.87
C PRO A 112 7.92 -0.44 3.64
N LEU A 113 8.23 0.57 4.47
CA LEU A 113 9.48 1.33 4.38
C LEU A 113 10.74 0.47 4.53
N LYS A 114 10.69 -0.59 5.32
CA LYS A 114 11.84 -1.49 5.51
C LYS A 114 12.01 -2.52 4.39
N GLU A 115 10.98 -2.69 3.57
CA GLU A 115 10.95 -3.73 2.54
C GLU A 115 11.06 -3.17 1.12
N VAL A 116 10.72 -1.90 0.90
CA VAL A 116 10.59 -1.30 -0.43
C VAL A 116 11.84 -1.39 -1.30
N ALA A 117 13.03 -1.24 -0.74
CA ALA A 117 14.31 -1.36 -1.46
C ALA A 117 14.51 -2.75 -2.10
N ARG A 118 13.87 -3.80 -1.56
CA ARG A 118 13.95 -5.18 -2.07
C ARG A 118 13.15 -5.41 -3.35
N ILE A 119 12.36 -4.42 -3.78
CA ILE A 119 11.59 -4.54 -5.02
C ILE A 119 12.48 -4.40 -6.24
N ALA A 120 13.54 -3.60 -6.17
CA ALA A 120 14.46 -3.41 -7.28
C ALA A 120 15.01 -4.76 -7.83
N PRO A 121 15.26 -4.83 -9.13
CA PRO A 121 15.18 -3.78 -10.18
C PRO A 121 13.76 -3.62 -10.81
N ARG A 122 12.71 -4.01 -10.11
CA ARG A 122 11.32 -3.93 -10.57
C ARG A 122 10.74 -2.54 -10.27
N ALA A 123 9.89 -2.05 -11.19
CA ALA A 123 9.40 -0.68 -11.13
C ALA A 123 8.42 -0.45 -9.97
N THR A 124 8.57 0.70 -9.34
CA THR A 124 7.68 1.15 -8.26
C THR A 124 7.23 2.58 -8.51
N MET A 125 5.92 2.79 -8.66
CA MET A 125 5.32 4.11 -8.75
C MET A 125 4.54 4.41 -7.47
N PHE A 126 4.80 5.58 -6.87
CA PHE A 126 4.04 6.12 -5.74
C PHE A 126 3.18 7.28 -6.19
N ILE A 127 1.91 7.28 -5.78
CA ILE A 127 0.96 8.37 -6.01
C ILE A 127 0.48 8.84 -4.64
N HIS A 128 0.39 10.17 -4.41
CA HIS A 128 -0.15 10.68 -3.14
C HIS A 128 -0.74 12.08 -3.29
N GLY A 129 -1.88 12.29 -2.67
CA GLY A 129 -2.50 13.61 -2.55
C GLY A 129 -1.89 14.41 -1.39
N LEU A 130 -1.47 15.67 -1.64
CA LEU A 130 -0.88 16.52 -0.60
C LEU A 130 -1.88 16.97 0.47
N ARG A 131 -3.19 16.82 0.23
CA ARG A 131 -4.25 17.10 1.21
C ARG A 131 -4.72 15.85 1.97
N ASP A 132 -4.00 14.74 1.84
CA ASP A 132 -4.33 13.52 2.57
C ASP A 132 -4.20 13.72 4.08
N ARG A 133 -5.31 13.44 4.81
CA ARG A 133 -5.39 13.55 6.27
C ARG A 133 -5.39 12.19 6.97
N THR A 134 -5.40 11.11 6.21
CA THR A 134 -5.39 9.73 6.68
C THR A 134 -3.97 9.18 6.71
N CYS A 135 -3.35 9.06 5.54
CA CYS A 135 -1.94 8.74 5.39
C CYS A 135 -1.16 10.04 5.11
N GLU A 136 -0.02 10.22 5.75
CA GLU A 136 0.74 11.44 5.55
C GLU A 136 1.48 11.39 4.19
N PRO A 137 1.39 12.44 3.34
CA PRO A 137 2.08 12.44 2.04
C PRO A 137 3.59 12.20 2.14
N THR A 138 4.18 12.58 3.27
CA THR A 138 5.59 12.30 3.61
C THR A 138 5.90 10.81 3.66
N ASP A 139 4.92 9.93 3.86
CA ASP A 139 5.13 8.48 3.83
C ASP A 139 5.47 8.00 2.41
N SER A 140 4.79 8.51 1.36
CA SER A 140 5.15 8.21 -0.03
C SER A 140 6.52 8.78 -0.41
N VAL A 141 6.86 9.98 0.06
CA VAL A 141 8.19 10.56 -0.15
C VAL A 141 9.27 9.66 0.47
N ARG A 142 9.08 9.22 1.70
CA ARG A 142 10.04 8.32 2.39
C ARG A 142 10.15 6.95 1.71
N LEU A 143 9.02 6.40 1.23
CA LEU A 143 9.02 5.15 0.45
C LEU A 143 9.77 5.33 -0.86
N TYR A 144 9.53 6.43 -1.58
CA TYR A 144 10.27 6.77 -2.80
C TYR A 144 11.77 6.94 -2.55
N GLU A 145 12.16 7.65 -1.49
CA GLU A 145 13.58 7.82 -1.13
C GLU A 145 14.27 6.50 -0.81
N ALA A 146 13.56 5.59 -0.13
CA ALA A 146 14.08 4.27 0.25
C ALA A 146 14.01 3.22 -0.87
N ALA A 147 13.18 3.43 -1.88
CA ALA A 147 13.12 2.56 -3.05
C ALA A 147 14.34 2.76 -3.94
N GLU A 148 14.79 1.68 -4.61
CA GLU A 148 15.81 1.74 -5.64
C GLU A 148 15.17 1.88 -7.04
N GLU A 149 15.99 2.23 -8.06
CA GLU A 149 15.51 2.38 -9.43
C GLU A 149 15.05 1.06 -10.07
N PRO A 150 14.05 1.08 -10.97
CA PRO A 150 13.30 2.24 -11.46
C PRO A 150 12.14 2.63 -10.53
N LYS A 151 12.02 3.93 -10.24
CA LYS A 151 11.00 4.47 -9.34
C LYS A 151 10.42 5.78 -9.82
N GLU A 152 9.15 6.03 -9.49
CA GLU A 152 8.44 7.28 -9.80
C GLU A 152 7.64 7.76 -8.59
N LEU A 153 7.55 9.08 -8.40
CA LEU A 153 6.71 9.72 -7.39
C LEU A 153 5.84 10.79 -8.07
N TRP A 154 4.53 10.66 -7.88
CA TRP A 154 3.56 11.65 -8.34
C TRP A 154 2.75 12.20 -7.18
N LEU A 155 3.02 13.46 -6.83
CA LEU A 155 2.30 14.20 -5.80
C LEU A 155 1.27 15.13 -6.44
N LEU A 156 0.03 15.13 -5.91
CA LEU A 156 -1.08 15.96 -6.40
C LEU A 156 -1.48 16.97 -5.32
N GLU A 157 -1.36 18.27 -5.62
CA GLU A 157 -1.59 19.35 -4.65
C GLU A 157 -3.02 19.37 -4.08
N GLU A 158 -4.01 19.07 -4.92
CA GLU A 158 -5.43 19.21 -4.57
C GLU A 158 -6.06 17.90 -4.07
N ALA A 159 -5.41 16.75 -4.27
CA ALA A 159 -5.96 15.45 -3.91
C ALA A 159 -5.88 15.18 -2.39
N GLY A 160 -6.92 14.56 -1.85
CA GLY A 160 -6.97 13.96 -0.52
C GLY A 160 -6.56 12.48 -0.55
N HIS A 161 -7.08 11.70 0.40
CA HIS A 161 -6.77 10.27 0.54
C HIS A 161 -7.39 9.45 -0.58
N CYS A 162 -6.55 8.86 -1.44
CA CYS A 162 -6.96 8.07 -2.62
C CYS A 162 -7.85 8.86 -3.60
N ASP A 163 -7.72 10.18 -3.64
CA ASP A 163 -8.56 11.04 -4.49
C ASP A 163 -7.94 11.29 -5.88
N ALA A 164 -6.72 10.84 -6.14
CA ALA A 164 -6.00 11.10 -7.40
C ALA A 164 -6.82 10.70 -8.64
N TYR A 165 -7.42 9.53 -8.62
CA TYR A 165 -8.30 9.03 -9.69
C TYR A 165 -9.55 9.91 -9.90
N PHE A 166 -10.14 10.42 -8.82
CA PHE A 166 -11.37 11.23 -8.89
C PHE A 166 -11.08 12.68 -9.26
N LEU A 167 -9.88 13.17 -8.97
CA LEU A 167 -9.46 14.53 -9.31
C LEU A 167 -9.20 14.68 -10.81
N ASP A 168 -8.46 13.74 -11.40
CA ASP A 168 -8.18 13.68 -12.84
C ASP A 168 -8.06 12.22 -13.30
N ARG A 169 -9.20 11.67 -13.69
CA ARG A 169 -9.30 10.27 -14.12
C ARG A 169 -8.45 9.95 -15.34
N GLU A 170 -8.41 10.87 -16.31
CA GLU A 170 -7.69 10.65 -17.56
C GLU A 170 -6.19 10.59 -17.32
N ALA A 171 -5.62 11.61 -16.68
CA ALA A 171 -4.20 11.63 -16.32
C ALA A 171 -3.81 10.47 -15.40
N TYR A 172 -4.69 10.08 -14.46
CA TYR A 172 -4.45 8.93 -13.59
C TYR A 172 -4.34 7.62 -14.39
N CYS A 173 -5.33 7.35 -15.24
CA CYS A 173 -5.35 6.14 -16.06
C CYS A 173 -4.16 6.08 -17.02
N GLU A 174 -3.84 7.20 -17.68
CA GLU A 174 -2.70 7.28 -18.60
C GLU A 174 -1.38 6.99 -17.90
N ARG A 175 -1.12 7.60 -16.74
CA ARG A 175 0.14 7.39 -16.00
C ARG A 175 0.28 5.97 -15.47
N VAL A 176 -0.80 5.44 -14.90
CA VAL A 176 -0.81 4.06 -14.39
C VAL A 176 -0.63 3.05 -15.53
N ALA A 177 -1.33 3.25 -16.66
CA ALA A 177 -1.17 2.41 -17.84
C ALA A 177 0.26 2.49 -18.40
N ALA A 178 0.80 3.68 -18.59
CA ALA A 178 2.16 3.88 -19.07
C ALA A 178 3.21 3.22 -18.16
N CYS A 179 3.03 3.28 -16.84
CA CYS A 179 3.90 2.59 -15.90
C CYS A 179 3.89 1.08 -16.14
N PHE A 180 2.70 0.48 -16.27
CA PHE A 180 2.59 -0.96 -16.49
C PHE A 180 3.04 -1.35 -17.91
N GLU A 181 2.68 -0.63 -18.95
CA GLU A 181 3.10 -0.90 -20.33
C GLU A 181 4.62 -0.88 -20.51
N LYS A 182 5.29 0.00 -19.78
CA LYS A 182 6.75 0.11 -19.82
C LYS A 182 7.47 -1.01 -19.08
N HIS A 183 6.85 -1.59 -18.06
CA HIS A 183 7.55 -2.46 -17.11
C HIS A 183 6.98 -3.89 -17.00
N LEU A 184 5.88 -4.19 -17.68
CA LEU A 184 5.33 -5.54 -17.85
C LEU A 184 5.66 -6.12 -19.22
#